data_de74de3f35627c010613b69744678d9d
#
_entry.id   de74de3f35627c010613b69744678d9d
#
_cell.length_a   1.000
_cell.length_b   1.000
_cell.length_c   1.000
_cell.angle_alpha   90.00
_cell.angle_beta   90.00
_cell.angle_gamma   90.00
#
_symmetry.space_group_name_H-M   'P 1'
#
loop_
_entity.id
_entity.type
_entity.pdbx_description
1 polymer ?
#
loop_
_entity_poly.entity_id
_entity_poly.type
_entity_poly.pdbx_seq_one_letter_code
_entity_poly.pdbx_strand_id
1 'polypeptide(L)'
;LPKVLHYYKEAHPFFGMNVVVVGAANSAVDVALELYRKGSKSVTMIIREKEIGQNVKYWSKPDIINRIKEGSIKAYFDSQIEEITADQVRFKTPKEVKTIDNDFVLAMTGYQPNFELLESLGVQFHMDEYRTPIYDPDSMRSTTEGVYLAGVVCGGLKTNKWFIENSRDHAPMIIEDIVGS
;
A
#
# COMPACT_ATOMS: atom_id res chain seq x y z
N LEU A 1 0.01 16.64 8.36
CA LEU A 1 -0.48 16.63 9.74
C LEU A 1 0.12 15.45 10.49
N PRO A 2 0.56 15.59 11.76
CA PRO A 2 1.18 14.48 12.52
C PRO A 2 0.28 13.26 12.70
N LYS A 3 -1.04 13.42 12.62
CA LYS A 3 -2.02 12.33 12.72
C LYS A 3 -2.18 11.49 11.44
N VAL A 4 -1.56 11.88 10.33
CA VAL A 4 -1.57 11.12 9.08
C VAL A 4 -0.32 10.27 9.00
N LEU A 5 -0.49 8.96 9.03
CA LEU A 5 0.60 7.99 9.06
C LEU A 5 0.55 7.10 7.80
N HIS A 6 1.70 6.89 7.19
CA HIS A 6 1.86 6.02 6.02
C HIS A 6 2.38 4.63 6.37
N TYR A 7 2.77 4.43 7.64
CA TYR A 7 3.25 3.15 8.16
C TYR A 7 2.47 2.79 9.42
N TYR A 8 2.07 1.55 9.50
CA TYR A 8 1.46 0.95 10.67
C TYR A 8 2.44 -0.01 11.32
N LYS A 9 2.64 0.11 12.64
CA LYS A 9 3.51 -0.78 13.42
C LYS A 9 2.70 -1.66 14.36
N GLU A 10 1.80 -1.07 15.13
CA GLU A 10 1.01 -1.75 16.15
C GLU A 10 -0.28 -0.98 16.45
N ALA A 11 -1.26 -1.68 17.06
CA ALA A 11 -2.57 -1.10 17.32
C ALA A 11 -2.64 -0.26 18.61
N HIS A 12 -1.71 -0.44 19.55
CA HIS A 12 -1.79 0.16 20.89
C HIS A 12 -2.01 1.69 20.89
N PRO A 13 -1.30 2.48 20.06
CA PRO A 13 -1.52 3.94 20.02
C PRO A 13 -2.93 4.38 19.60
N PHE A 14 -3.70 3.47 18.99
CA PHE A 14 -5.03 3.75 18.45
C PHE A 14 -6.17 3.20 19.32
N PHE A 15 -5.85 2.68 20.50
CA PHE A 15 -6.86 2.19 21.44
C PHE A 15 -7.81 3.32 21.85
N GLY A 16 -9.12 3.08 21.74
CA GLY A 16 -10.15 4.09 22.08
C GLY A 16 -10.27 5.26 21.10
N MET A 17 -9.51 5.28 19.99
CA MET A 17 -9.46 6.37 19.01
C MET A 17 -10.38 6.12 17.81
N ASN A 18 -10.81 7.23 17.18
CA ASN A 18 -11.52 7.21 15.90
C ASN A 18 -10.49 7.18 14.77
N VAL A 19 -10.36 6.06 14.07
CA VAL A 19 -9.33 5.85 13.05
C VAL A 19 -9.94 5.71 11.66
N VAL A 20 -9.39 6.49 10.72
CA VAL A 20 -9.64 6.33 9.29
C VAL A 20 -8.52 5.53 8.67
N VAL A 21 -8.86 4.50 7.90
CA VAL A 21 -7.93 3.71 7.08
C VAL A 21 -8.23 3.97 5.61
N VAL A 22 -7.24 4.42 4.85
CA VAL A 22 -7.37 4.70 3.41
C VAL A 22 -6.77 3.57 2.61
N GLY A 23 -7.56 2.96 1.72
CA GLY A 23 -7.14 1.87 0.84
C GLY A 23 -8.01 0.63 0.96
N ALA A 24 -7.83 -0.32 0.03
CA ALA A 24 -8.61 -1.56 -0.08
C ALA A 24 -7.75 -2.82 -0.29
N ALA A 25 -6.43 -2.71 -0.28
CA ALA A 25 -5.49 -3.82 -0.45
C ALA A 25 -5.12 -4.48 0.89
N ASN A 26 -4.23 -5.47 0.86
CA ASN A 26 -3.85 -6.27 2.03
C ASN A 26 -3.52 -5.44 3.27
N SER A 27 -2.64 -4.44 3.15
CA SER A 27 -2.22 -3.62 4.29
C SER A 27 -3.40 -2.87 4.92
N ALA A 28 -4.29 -2.28 4.11
CA ALA A 28 -5.47 -1.57 4.62
C ALA A 28 -6.44 -2.51 5.34
N VAL A 29 -6.65 -3.71 4.79
CA VAL A 29 -7.54 -4.72 5.37
C VAL A 29 -6.97 -5.27 6.68
N ASP A 30 -5.69 -5.66 6.68
CA ASP A 30 -5.02 -6.19 7.87
C ASP A 30 -5.03 -5.14 9.02
N VAL A 31 -4.71 -3.89 8.71
CA VAL A 31 -4.75 -2.78 9.67
C VAL A 31 -6.16 -2.52 10.20
N ALA A 32 -7.17 -2.45 9.34
CA ALA A 32 -8.54 -2.21 9.77
C ALA A 32 -9.06 -3.31 10.70
N LEU A 33 -8.78 -4.58 10.37
CA LEU A 33 -9.15 -5.72 11.19
C LEU A 33 -8.42 -5.73 12.54
N GLU A 34 -7.13 -5.42 12.56
CA GLU A 34 -6.34 -5.37 13.79
C GLU A 34 -6.83 -4.24 14.71
N LEU A 35 -7.02 -3.04 14.19
CA LEU A 35 -7.54 -1.89 14.93
C LEU A 35 -8.90 -2.21 15.58
N TYR A 36 -9.81 -2.81 14.81
CA TYR A 36 -11.10 -3.25 15.32
C TYR A 36 -10.95 -4.25 16.48
N ARG A 37 -10.14 -5.29 16.30
CA ARG A 37 -9.91 -6.34 17.31
C ARG A 37 -9.21 -5.83 18.57
N LYS A 38 -8.39 -4.78 18.43
CA LYS A 38 -7.59 -4.20 19.53
C LYS A 38 -8.25 -3.02 20.22
N GLY A 39 -9.50 -2.70 19.88
CA GLY A 39 -10.33 -1.78 20.65
C GLY A 39 -10.21 -0.31 20.27
N SER A 40 -9.94 0.01 19.00
CA SER A 40 -10.21 1.36 18.49
C SER A 40 -11.69 1.69 18.68
N LYS A 41 -12.00 2.94 19.03
CA LYS A 41 -13.39 3.39 19.27
C LYS A 41 -14.25 3.28 18.01
N SER A 42 -13.66 3.64 16.87
CA SER A 42 -14.26 3.42 15.55
C SER A 42 -13.18 3.19 14.48
N VAL A 43 -13.48 2.31 13.53
CA VAL A 43 -12.65 2.12 12.34
C VAL A 43 -13.51 2.42 11.11
N THR A 44 -13.05 3.37 10.30
CA THR A 44 -13.72 3.77 9.05
C THR A 44 -12.76 3.61 7.89
N MET A 45 -13.12 2.82 6.90
CA MET A 45 -12.35 2.67 5.65
C MET A 45 -12.89 3.64 4.61
N ILE A 46 -11.99 4.41 3.97
CA ILE A 46 -12.29 5.26 2.80
C ILE A 46 -11.57 4.64 1.62
N ILE A 47 -12.34 4.19 0.64
CA ILE A 47 -11.89 3.30 -0.43
C ILE A 47 -12.27 3.95 -1.77
N ARG A 48 -11.26 4.18 -2.60
CA ARG A 48 -11.45 4.74 -3.94
C ARG A 48 -12.08 3.74 -4.90
N GLU A 49 -11.81 2.48 -4.71
CA GLU A 49 -12.32 1.36 -5.51
C GLU A 49 -13.78 1.04 -5.14
N LYS A 50 -14.47 0.30 -6.02
CA LYS A 50 -15.89 -0.12 -5.81
C LYS A 50 -16.04 -1.25 -4.80
N GLU A 51 -14.97 -1.96 -4.50
CA GLU A 51 -14.96 -3.12 -3.61
C GLU A 51 -13.60 -3.32 -2.95
N ILE A 52 -13.55 -4.22 -1.97
CA ILE A 52 -12.30 -4.71 -1.37
C ILE A 52 -11.47 -5.40 -2.46
N GLY A 53 -10.17 -5.10 -2.50
CA GLY A 53 -9.25 -5.59 -3.51
C GLY A 53 -9.36 -7.09 -3.77
N GLN A 54 -9.29 -7.48 -5.04
CA GLN A 54 -9.43 -8.89 -5.43
C GLN A 54 -8.26 -9.75 -4.90
N ASN A 55 -7.08 -9.18 -4.82
CA ASN A 55 -5.85 -9.83 -4.35
C ASN A 55 -5.66 -9.77 -2.82
N VAL A 56 -6.70 -9.41 -2.07
CA VAL A 56 -6.67 -9.52 -0.61
C VAL A 56 -6.65 -10.98 -0.21
N LYS A 57 -5.80 -11.30 0.78
CA LYS A 57 -5.58 -12.66 1.31
C LYS A 57 -6.91 -13.36 1.56
N TYR A 58 -7.04 -14.61 1.08
CA TYR A 58 -8.29 -15.37 1.12
C TYR A 58 -8.82 -15.58 2.55
N TRP A 59 -7.96 -15.52 3.58
CA TRP A 59 -8.37 -15.63 4.98
C TRP A 59 -8.81 -14.30 5.61
N SER A 60 -8.27 -13.16 5.13
CA SER A 60 -8.64 -11.82 5.65
C SER A 60 -9.88 -11.26 4.94
N LYS A 61 -10.08 -11.60 3.66
CA LYS A 61 -11.16 -11.04 2.84
C LYS A 61 -12.58 -11.36 3.37
N PRO A 62 -12.90 -12.60 3.77
CA PRO A 62 -14.21 -12.89 4.35
C PRO A 62 -14.47 -12.16 5.67
N ASP A 63 -13.44 -12.02 6.51
CA ASP A 63 -13.59 -11.35 7.79
C ASP A 63 -13.88 -9.86 7.64
N ILE A 64 -13.09 -9.14 6.82
CA ILE A 64 -13.35 -7.71 6.60
C ILE A 64 -14.74 -7.47 5.99
N ILE A 65 -15.18 -8.32 5.05
CA ILE A 65 -16.50 -8.23 4.45
C ILE A 65 -17.59 -8.41 5.52
N ASN A 66 -17.43 -9.37 6.43
CA ASN A 66 -18.38 -9.61 7.53
C ASN A 66 -18.40 -8.42 8.49
N ARG A 67 -17.23 -7.88 8.90
CA ARG A 67 -17.16 -6.69 9.78
C ARG A 67 -17.84 -5.46 9.15
N ILE A 68 -17.71 -5.30 7.85
CA ILE A 68 -18.39 -4.21 7.11
C ILE A 68 -19.90 -4.44 7.07
N LYS A 69 -20.36 -5.67 6.77
CA LYS A 69 -21.79 -6.00 6.71
C LYS A 69 -22.52 -5.82 8.03
N GLU A 70 -21.91 -6.20 9.14
CA GLU A 70 -22.48 -6.03 10.48
C GLU A 70 -22.31 -4.60 11.05
N GLY A 71 -21.55 -3.74 10.35
CA GLY A 71 -21.34 -2.35 10.76
C GLY A 71 -20.26 -2.13 11.82
N SER A 72 -19.52 -3.16 12.21
CA SER A 72 -18.40 -3.06 13.15
C SER A 72 -17.23 -2.24 12.58
N ILE A 73 -17.01 -2.33 11.28
CA ILE A 73 -16.11 -1.47 10.51
C ILE A 73 -16.97 -0.74 9.47
N LYS A 74 -16.91 0.58 9.45
CA LYS A 74 -17.58 1.38 8.41
C LYS A 74 -16.71 1.40 7.16
N ALA A 75 -17.33 1.23 5.98
CA ALA A 75 -16.60 1.34 4.71
C ALA A 75 -17.38 2.22 3.72
N TYR A 76 -16.67 3.14 3.09
CA TYR A 76 -17.18 4.00 2.03
C TYR A 76 -16.40 3.70 0.77
N PHE A 77 -17.04 3.05 -0.18
CA PHE A 77 -16.51 2.73 -1.51
C PHE A 77 -16.74 3.88 -2.49
N ASP A 78 -16.03 3.87 -3.63
CA ASP A 78 -16.06 4.95 -4.63
C ASP A 78 -15.88 6.33 -3.97
N SER A 79 -15.03 6.41 -2.92
CA SER A 79 -14.93 7.57 -2.04
C SER A 79 -13.50 8.10 -1.96
N GLN A 80 -13.38 9.40 -1.83
CA GLN A 80 -12.08 10.07 -1.81
C GLN A 80 -12.04 11.17 -0.75
N ILE A 81 -10.93 11.23 -0.01
CA ILE A 81 -10.68 12.31 0.96
C ILE A 81 -10.50 13.62 0.21
N GLU A 82 -11.17 14.66 0.70
CA GLU A 82 -11.03 16.04 0.24
C GLU A 82 -10.20 16.88 1.23
N GLU A 83 -10.39 16.66 2.53
CA GLU A 83 -9.72 17.45 3.56
C GLU A 83 -9.50 16.64 4.84
N ILE A 84 -8.37 16.88 5.49
CA ILE A 84 -8.05 16.36 6.82
C ILE A 84 -7.71 17.57 7.71
N THR A 85 -8.49 17.77 8.77
CA THR A 85 -8.22 18.79 9.80
C THR A 85 -7.61 18.16 11.05
N ALA A 86 -7.45 18.92 12.12
CA ALA A 86 -6.90 18.41 13.39
C ALA A 86 -7.76 17.29 14.00
N ASP A 87 -9.08 17.37 13.85
CA ASP A 87 -10.08 16.55 14.55
C ASP A 87 -11.08 15.86 13.62
N GLN A 88 -11.07 16.17 12.31
CA GLN A 88 -12.04 15.65 11.34
C GLN A 88 -11.41 15.22 10.02
N VAL A 89 -12.15 14.38 9.29
CA VAL A 89 -11.90 14.03 7.89
C VAL A 89 -13.16 14.29 7.08
N ARG A 90 -13.02 15.10 6.01
CA ARG A 90 -14.04 15.34 5.00
C ARG A 90 -13.72 14.54 3.74
N PHE A 91 -14.70 13.83 3.23
CA PHE A 91 -14.55 12.98 2.06
C PHE A 91 -15.83 12.96 1.22
N LYS A 92 -15.62 12.79 -0.08
CA LYS A 92 -16.70 12.67 -1.08
C LYS A 92 -17.05 11.21 -1.28
N THR A 93 -18.34 10.90 -1.26
CA THR A 93 -18.94 9.63 -1.70
C THR A 93 -19.71 9.83 -2.99
N PRO A 94 -20.17 8.76 -3.67
CA PRO A 94 -21.02 8.91 -4.86
C PRO A 94 -22.32 9.68 -4.61
N LYS A 95 -22.78 9.75 -3.37
CA LYS A 95 -24.07 10.34 -3.02
C LYS A 95 -23.94 11.73 -2.39
N GLU A 96 -22.93 11.96 -1.59
CA GLU A 96 -22.78 13.16 -0.77
C GLU A 96 -21.35 13.37 -0.27
N VAL A 97 -21.06 14.56 0.21
CA VAL A 97 -19.85 14.85 0.98
C VAL A 97 -20.14 14.61 2.46
N LYS A 98 -19.25 13.86 3.13
CA LYS A 98 -19.35 13.55 4.56
C LYS A 98 -18.18 14.13 5.34
N THR A 99 -18.46 14.51 6.58
CA THR A 99 -17.44 14.86 7.58
C THR A 99 -17.61 13.96 8.78
N ILE A 100 -16.53 13.39 9.27
CA ILE A 100 -16.51 12.51 10.46
C ILE A 100 -15.41 12.95 11.41
N ASP A 101 -15.64 12.76 12.71
CA ASP A 101 -14.61 12.93 13.73
C ASP A 101 -13.50 11.91 13.53
N ASN A 102 -12.26 12.33 13.75
CA ASN A 102 -11.09 11.53 13.46
C ASN A 102 -9.88 11.93 14.30
N ASP A 103 -9.28 10.96 14.94
CA ASP A 103 -8.04 11.12 15.70
C ASP A 103 -6.81 10.77 14.87
N PHE A 104 -6.88 9.73 14.03
CA PHE A 104 -5.79 9.29 13.17
C PHE A 104 -6.25 8.88 11.77
N VAL A 105 -5.39 9.14 10.79
CA VAL A 105 -5.55 8.65 9.41
C VAL A 105 -4.38 7.74 9.07
N LEU A 106 -4.65 6.49 8.73
CA LEU A 106 -3.67 5.52 8.24
C LEU A 106 -3.80 5.41 6.73
N ALA A 107 -2.90 6.05 6.02
CA ALA A 107 -2.89 6.10 4.56
C ALA A 107 -2.19 4.86 3.99
N MET A 108 -2.92 3.73 3.94
CA MET A 108 -2.44 2.45 3.43
C MET A 108 -2.58 2.37 1.90
N THR A 109 -2.04 3.37 1.22
CA THR A 109 -2.20 3.59 -0.23
C THR A 109 -1.21 2.82 -1.10
N GLY A 110 -0.42 1.94 -0.50
CA GLY A 110 0.61 1.15 -1.14
C GLY A 110 2.01 1.76 -1.02
N TYR A 111 3.00 0.94 -1.34
CA TYR A 111 4.40 1.36 -1.38
C TYR A 111 4.76 1.86 -2.78
N GLN A 112 5.70 2.78 -2.83
CA GLN A 112 6.34 3.20 -4.07
C GLN A 112 7.86 2.97 -3.94
N PRO A 113 8.54 2.52 -5.01
CA PRO A 113 9.99 2.50 -5.05
C PRO A 113 10.56 3.91 -4.86
N ASN A 114 11.77 4.01 -4.33
CA ASN A 114 12.48 5.29 -4.29
C ASN A 114 13.04 5.62 -5.68
N PHE A 115 12.19 6.20 -6.52
CA PHE A 115 12.57 6.57 -7.89
C PHE A 115 13.68 7.59 -7.94
N GLU A 116 13.74 8.54 -7.00
CA GLU A 116 14.81 9.55 -6.94
C GLU A 116 16.19 8.89 -6.78
N LEU A 117 16.29 7.87 -5.94
CA LEU A 117 17.52 7.09 -5.79
C LEU A 117 17.89 6.38 -7.11
N LEU A 118 16.93 5.70 -7.75
CA LEU A 118 17.18 4.99 -9.00
C LEU A 118 17.59 5.94 -10.12
N GLU A 119 16.93 7.10 -10.23
CA GLU A 119 17.30 8.16 -11.18
C GLU A 119 18.69 8.73 -10.90
N SER A 120 19.03 8.95 -9.63
CA SER A 120 20.37 9.42 -9.25
C SER A 120 21.48 8.44 -9.59
N LEU A 121 21.16 7.14 -9.68
CA LEU A 121 22.04 6.07 -10.14
C LEU A 121 22.06 5.94 -11.67
N GLY A 122 21.28 6.74 -12.40
CA GLY A 122 21.21 6.71 -13.86
C GLY A 122 20.32 5.59 -14.42
N VAL A 123 19.53 4.91 -13.59
CA VAL A 123 18.61 3.88 -14.06
C VAL A 123 17.50 4.51 -14.88
N GLN A 124 17.27 3.98 -16.08
CA GLN A 124 16.20 4.41 -16.98
C GLN A 124 14.91 3.63 -16.72
N PHE A 125 13.78 4.20 -17.15
CA PHE A 125 12.45 3.63 -16.95
C PHE A 125 11.70 3.51 -18.27
N HIS A 126 10.87 2.49 -18.39
CA HIS A 126 9.88 2.41 -19.44
C HIS A 126 8.85 3.54 -19.32
N MET A 127 8.33 4.01 -20.45
CA MET A 127 7.25 4.99 -20.53
C MET A 127 5.89 4.29 -20.36
N ASP A 128 5.80 3.40 -19.36
CA ASP A 128 4.58 2.68 -19.00
C ASP A 128 3.89 3.31 -17.78
N GLU A 129 2.68 2.88 -17.47
CA GLU A 129 1.91 3.36 -16.31
C GLU A 129 2.55 2.99 -14.96
N TYR A 130 3.49 2.04 -14.96
CA TYR A 130 4.15 1.54 -13.73
C TYR A 130 5.53 2.14 -13.50
N ARG A 131 6.07 2.96 -14.43
CA ARG A 131 7.47 3.41 -14.37
C ARG A 131 8.41 2.24 -14.09
N THR A 132 8.26 1.16 -14.85
CA THR A 132 9.06 -0.05 -14.69
C THR A 132 10.53 0.26 -15.04
N PRO A 133 11.49 0.00 -14.14
CA PRO A 133 12.90 0.17 -14.49
C PRO A 133 13.29 -0.70 -15.66
N ILE A 134 14.18 -0.19 -16.52
CA ILE A 134 14.73 -0.95 -17.64
C ILE A 134 15.93 -1.76 -17.13
N TYR A 135 15.83 -3.07 -17.27
CA TYR A 135 16.89 -4.02 -16.91
C TYR A 135 16.82 -5.27 -17.80
N ASP A 136 17.91 -5.97 -17.91
CA ASP A 136 17.97 -7.27 -18.56
C ASP A 136 17.38 -8.35 -17.61
N PRO A 137 16.32 -9.06 -18.00
CA PRO A 137 15.68 -10.06 -17.13
C PRO A 137 16.53 -11.31 -16.87
N ASP A 138 17.56 -11.58 -17.70
CA ASP A 138 18.40 -12.77 -17.55
C ASP A 138 19.60 -12.51 -16.63
N SER A 139 20.11 -11.28 -16.58
CA SER A 139 21.24 -10.88 -15.75
C SER A 139 20.87 -9.95 -14.60
N MET A 140 19.67 -9.38 -14.61
CA MET A 140 19.19 -8.34 -13.70
C MET A 140 20.00 -7.03 -13.78
N ARG A 141 20.84 -6.85 -14.82
CA ARG A 141 21.65 -5.67 -15.07
C ARG A 141 20.78 -4.50 -15.51
N SER A 142 20.93 -3.34 -14.88
CA SER A 142 20.22 -2.12 -15.28
C SER A 142 20.86 -1.49 -16.52
N THR A 143 20.29 -0.37 -16.97
CA THR A 143 20.89 0.47 -18.04
C THR A 143 22.19 1.16 -17.62
N THR A 144 22.51 1.17 -16.34
CA THR A 144 23.73 1.77 -15.78
C THR A 144 24.74 0.67 -15.46
N GLU A 145 25.96 0.81 -15.95
CA GLU A 145 27.04 -0.12 -15.70
C GLU A 145 27.30 -0.30 -14.20
N GLY A 146 27.45 -1.55 -13.76
CA GLY A 146 27.68 -1.92 -12.36
C GLY A 146 26.44 -1.81 -11.45
N VAL A 147 25.26 -1.44 -11.98
CA VAL A 147 24.02 -1.34 -11.22
C VAL A 147 23.09 -2.49 -11.61
N TYR A 148 22.72 -3.30 -10.63
CA TYR A 148 21.79 -4.41 -10.75
C TYR A 148 20.52 -4.15 -9.96
N LEU A 149 19.39 -4.67 -10.43
CA LEU A 149 18.10 -4.51 -9.78
C LEU A 149 17.58 -5.88 -9.31
N ALA A 150 17.04 -5.95 -8.08
CA ALA A 150 16.48 -7.18 -7.55
C ALA A 150 15.23 -6.94 -6.71
N GLY A 151 14.30 -7.89 -6.73
CA GLY A 151 13.09 -7.86 -5.88
C GLY A 151 12.04 -6.84 -6.35
N VAL A 152 11.32 -6.28 -5.39
CA VAL A 152 10.13 -5.43 -5.63
C VAL A 152 10.40 -4.26 -6.57
N VAL A 153 11.59 -3.68 -6.53
CA VAL A 153 11.98 -2.52 -7.35
C VAL A 153 11.85 -2.80 -8.85
N CYS A 154 12.09 -4.04 -9.28
CA CYS A 154 11.96 -4.46 -10.68
C CYS A 154 10.54 -4.34 -11.26
N GLY A 155 9.54 -4.18 -10.41
CA GLY A 155 8.13 -4.01 -10.80
C GLY A 155 7.68 -2.56 -10.93
N GLY A 156 8.54 -1.58 -10.61
CA GLY A 156 8.12 -0.18 -10.55
C GLY A 156 6.95 0.02 -9.59
N LEU A 157 5.92 0.76 -10.00
CA LEU A 157 4.69 0.96 -9.22
C LEU A 157 3.85 -0.32 -9.07
N LYS A 158 4.11 -1.38 -9.85
CA LYS A 158 3.46 -2.68 -9.69
C LYS A 158 4.15 -3.49 -8.59
N THR A 159 4.08 -3.00 -7.36
CA THR A 159 4.80 -3.52 -6.19
C THR A 159 4.34 -4.91 -5.73
N ASN A 160 3.27 -5.43 -6.31
CA ASN A 160 2.75 -6.79 -6.06
C ASN A 160 3.22 -7.83 -7.08
N LYS A 161 4.15 -7.47 -7.98
CA LYS A 161 4.71 -8.41 -8.97
C LYS A 161 5.76 -9.33 -8.34
N TRP A 162 6.63 -8.76 -7.51
CA TRP A 162 7.78 -9.44 -6.94
C TRP A 162 7.67 -9.50 -5.42
N PHE A 163 7.86 -10.69 -4.87
CA PHE A 163 7.93 -11.00 -3.45
C PHE A 163 9.23 -11.75 -3.17
N ILE A 164 9.55 -11.98 -1.92
CA ILE A 164 10.76 -12.74 -1.53
C ILE A 164 10.77 -14.11 -2.22
N GLU A 165 9.62 -14.80 -2.24
CA GLU A 165 9.50 -16.17 -2.76
C GLU A 165 9.81 -16.29 -4.27
N ASN A 166 9.39 -15.30 -5.07
CA ASN A 166 9.54 -15.35 -6.53
C ASN A 166 10.65 -14.45 -7.07
N SER A 167 11.36 -13.73 -6.20
CA SER A 167 12.49 -12.89 -6.58
C SER A 167 13.84 -13.33 -6.00
N ARG A 168 13.86 -14.42 -5.23
CA ARG A 168 15.10 -14.98 -4.67
C ARG A 168 16.08 -15.42 -5.74
N ASP A 169 15.59 -15.79 -6.93
CA ASP A 169 16.43 -16.22 -8.06
C ASP A 169 17.16 -15.05 -8.72
N HIS A 170 16.78 -13.78 -8.44
CA HIS A 170 17.51 -12.61 -8.92
C HIS A 170 18.95 -12.56 -8.39
N ALA A 171 19.19 -13.03 -7.16
CA ALA A 171 20.52 -13.00 -6.55
C ALA A 171 21.53 -13.91 -7.27
N PRO A 172 21.27 -15.22 -7.51
CA PRO A 172 22.16 -16.04 -8.32
C PRO A 172 22.38 -15.50 -9.75
N MET A 173 21.34 -15.00 -10.43
CA MET A 173 21.47 -14.41 -11.76
C MET A 173 22.47 -13.25 -11.77
N ILE A 174 22.38 -12.36 -10.78
CA ILE A 174 23.34 -11.23 -10.63
C ILE A 174 24.76 -11.75 -10.39
N ILE A 175 24.93 -12.72 -9.50
CA ILE A 175 26.26 -13.26 -9.19
C ILE A 175 26.87 -13.97 -10.39
N GLU A 176 26.09 -14.76 -11.12
CA GLU A 176 26.56 -15.42 -12.35
C GLU A 176 27.04 -14.42 -13.41
N ASP A 177 26.31 -13.32 -13.57
CA ASP A 177 26.68 -12.26 -14.50
C ASP A 177 27.96 -11.50 -14.06
N ILE A 178 28.12 -11.23 -12.77
CA ILE A 178 29.31 -10.56 -12.22
C ILE A 178 30.56 -11.44 -12.33
N VAL A 179 30.44 -12.75 -12.09
CA VAL A 179 31.57 -13.69 -12.07
C VAL A 179 31.90 -14.20 -13.47
N GLY A 180 30.89 -14.26 -14.36
CA GLY A 180 31.05 -14.75 -15.73
C GLY A 180 31.45 -13.69 -16.76
N SER A 181 31.56 -12.42 -16.35
CA SER A 181 31.92 -11.28 -17.19
C SER A 181 33.41 -10.92 -17.12
#